data_2c622fa484a4fe647890643b390cce29
#
_entry.id   2c622fa484a4fe647890643b390cce29
#
_cell.length_a   1.000
_cell.length_b   1.000
_cell.length_c   1.000
_cell.angle_alpha   90.00
_cell.angle_beta   90.00
_cell.angle_gamma   90.00
#
_symmetry.space_group_name_H-M   'P 1'
#
loop_
_entity.id
_entity.type
_entity.pdbx_description
1 polymer ?
#
loop_
_entity_poly.entity_id
_entity_poly.type
_entity_poly.pdbx_seq_one_letter_code
_entity_poly.pdbx_strand_id
1 'polypeptide(L)'
;MAQNTVEKTPVTLLGLGAMGTALARTWLAAGHPLTVWNRTPARATALAAEGARVADTAAEAVAANTLVVVCLLDDTSVEGVLAGTDLADRDLVNLTTGTPAQARARAEWARERGARYLDGGIMAVPPMIGVPEAGGYVFYSGSPELFERHKETLGVPVGTTYVGENAGFAALHDVALLSAMYGMFAGAAHAFALIRNEDIDPEALAPLLADWLVAMAPAVHQTASRLRSGDYTKGVVSNLAMQVAGTPTFLSTAEQQGVSPELLSPYFELMRRRLAEGSGEEDLTGVIDLLVH
;
A
#
# COMPACT_ATOMS: atom_id res chain seq x y z
N MET A 1 21.26 17.19 36.50
CA MET A 1 21.37 17.15 35.02
C MET A 1 19.99 17.34 34.47
N ALA A 2 19.68 18.49 33.85
CA ALA A 2 18.42 18.72 33.20
C ALA A 2 18.36 17.77 31.99
N GLN A 3 17.43 16.83 32.00
CA GLN A 3 17.08 16.05 30.80
C GLN A 3 16.59 17.06 29.78
N ASN A 4 17.32 17.20 28.67
CA ASN A 4 16.91 17.94 27.51
C ASN A 4 15.73 17.13 26.89
N THR A 5 14.51 17.36 27.38
CA THR A 5 13.31 16.78 26.75
C THR A 5 13.16 17.44 25.39
N VAL A 6 13.57 16.73 24.34
CA VAL A 6 13.28 17.13 22.97
C VAL A 6 11.75 17.26 22.87
N GLU A 7 11.28 18.48 22.63
CA GLU A 7 9.86 18.76 22.50
C GLU A 7 9.29 17.97 21.33
N LYS A 8 8.29 17.12 21.59
CA LYS A 8 7.67 16.27 20.56
C LYS A 8 6.82 17.10 19.61
N THR A 9 6.94 16.87 18.31
CA THR A 9 6.18 17.57 17.28
C THR A 9 4.67 17.35 17.49
N PRO A 10 3.86 18.42 17.62
CA PRO A 10 2.41 18.29 17.66
C PRO A 10 1.87 17.83 16.31
N VAL A 11 0.91 16.91 16.33
CA VAL A 11 0.29 16.31 15.13
C VAL A 11 -1.21 16.55 15.12
N THR A 12 -1.76 16.91 13.97
CA THR A 12 -3.19 16.84 13.69
C THR A 12 -3.47 15.60 12.86
N LEU A 13 -4.46 14.79 13.23
CA LEU A 13 -4.93 13.64 12.46
C LEU A 13 -6.40 13.79 12.10
N LEU A 14 -6.67 13.78 10.79
CA LEU A 14 -8.03 13.78 10.23
C LEU A 14 -8.39 12.38 9.74
N GLY A 15 -9.40 11.77 10.37
CA GLY A 15 -9.87 10.42 10.05
C GLY A 15 -9.48 9.39 11.11
N LEU A 16 -10.50 8.79 11.73
CA LEU A 16 -10.37 7.81 12.81
C LEU A 16 -11.07 6.48 12.42
N GLY A 17 -10.74 5.98 11.23
CA GLY A 17 -10.98 4.59 10.85
C GLY A 17 -10.04 3.65 11.63
N ALA A 18 -10.03 2.36 11.29
CA ALA A 18 -9.15 1.39 11.96
C ALA A 18 -7.67 1.82 11.87
N MET A 19 -7.21 2.22 10.68
CA MET A 19 -5.84 2.68 10.46
C MET A 19 -5.54 3.99 11.20
N GLY A 20 -6.37 5.03 11.02
CA GLY A 20 -6.16 6.31 11.70
C GLY A 20 -6.16 6.19 13.22
N THR A 21 -7.01 5.32 13.80
CA THR A 21 -7.00 5.06 15.24
C THR A 21 -5.70 4.38 15.70
N ALA A 22 -5.16 3.44 14.93
CA ALA A 22 -3.88 2.79 15.23
C ALA A 22 -2.73 3.80 15.18
N LEU A 23 -2.66 4.66 14.14
CA LEU A 23 -1.69 5.74 14.02
C LEU A 23 -1.76 6.71 15.22
N ALA A 24 -2.98 7.15 15.58
CA ALA A 24 -3.22 8.06 16.69
C ALA A 24 -2.64 7.52 18.01
N ARG A 25 -2.95 6.26 18.34
CA ARG A 25 -2.47 5.62 19.57
C ARG A 25 -0.96 5.54 19.65
N THR A 26 -0.31 5.28 18.53
CA THR A 26 1.15 5.17 18.48
C THR A 26 1.81 6.53 18.73
N TRP A 27 1.29 7.62 18.13
CA TRP A 27 1.79 8.97 18.44
C TRP A 27 1.54 9.38 19.89
N LEU A 28 0.34 9.08 20.44
CA LEU A 28 0.04 9.36 21.86
C LEU A 28 0.99 8.59 22.78
N ALA A 29 1.21 7.29 22.53
CA ALA A 29 2.11 6.46 23.33
C ALA A 29 3.56 6.96 23.28
N ALA A 30 3.98 7.56 22.14
CA ALA A 30 5.29 8.18 21.99
C ALA A 30 5.38 9.61 22.58
N GLY A 31 4.28 10.13 23.16
CA GLY A 31 4.22 11.43 23.83
C GLY A 31 4.07 12.62 22.89
N HIS A 32 3.62 12.43 21.65
CA HIS A 32 3.29 13.54 20.74
C HIS A 32 1.97 14.20 21.17
N PRO A 33 1.91 15.54 21.29
CA PRO A 33 0.65 16.25 21.39
C PRO A 33 -0.20 15.96 20.14
N LEU A 34 -1.40 15.40 20.34
CA LEU A 34 -2.23 14.96 19.23
C LEU A 34 -3.59 15.67 19.24
N THR A 35 -3.94 16.32 18.13
CA THR A 35 -5.28 16.83 17.85
C THR A 35 -5.93 15.93 16.83
N VAL A 36 -7.16 15.47 17.10
CA VAL A 36 -7.87 14.55 16.21
C VAL A 36 -9.22 15.11 15.79
N TRP A 37 -9.63 14.76 14.59
CA TRP A 37 -10.98 15.02 14.11
C TRP A 37 -11.50 13.86 13.28
N ASN A 38 -12.79 13.58 13.39
CA ASN A 38 -13.50 12.63 12.55
C ASN A 38 -14.95 13.06 12.32
N ARG A 39 -15.47 12.85 11.11
CA ARG A 39 -16.87 13.17 10.76
C ARG A 39 -17.90 12.57 11.72
N THR A 40 -17.62 11.41 12.29
CA THR A 40 -18.43 10.78 13.36
C THR A 40 -17.72 11.00 14.68
N PRO A 41 -18.18 11.96 15.54
CA PRO A 41 -17.46 12.34 16.77
C PRO A 41 -17.26 11.20 17.76
N ALA A 42 -18.19 10.25 17.82
CA ALA A 42 -18.10 9.08 18.70
C ALA A 42 -16.82 8.25 18.51
N ARG A 43 -16.20 8.29 17.31
CA ARG A 43 -14.93 7.58 17.06
C ARG A 43 -13.74 8.22 17.79
N ALA A 44 -13.82 9.48 18.18
CA ALA A 44 -12.76 10.17 18.91
C ALA A 44 -12.82 9.93 20.44
N THR A 45 -13.93 9.41 20.99
CA THR A 45 -14.15 9.30 22.44
C THR A 45 -13.05 8.51 23.16
N ALA A 46 -12.64 7.38 22.62
CA ALA A 46 -11.58 6.57 23.22
C ALA A 46 -10.23 7.32 23.23
N LEU A 47 -9.89 7.97 22.12
CA LEU A 47 -8.64 8.73 21.98
C LEU A 47 -8.63 9.97 22.89
N ALA A 48 -9.78 10.60 23.12
CA ALA A 48 -9.89 11.68 24.11
C ALA A 48 -9.53 11.20 25.52
N ALA A 49 -10.02 10.02 25.91
CA ALA A 49 -9.67 9.41 27.20
C ALA A 49 -8.18 8.99 27.27
N GLU A 50 -7.56 8.73 26.13
CA GLU A 50 -6.14 8.40 25.97
C GLU A 50 -5.24 9.67 25.89
N GLY A 51 -5.82 10.88 25.91
CA GLY A 51 -5.10 12.14 25.95
C GLY A 51 -5.06 12.96 24.66
N ALA A 52 -5.79 12.55 23.61
CA ALA A 52 -5.92 13.36 22.40
C ALA A 52 -6.87 14.56 22.62
N ARG A 53 -6.52 15.71 22.04
CA ARG A 53 -7.45 16.83 21.88
C ARG A 53 -8.41 16.51 20.73
N VAL A 54 -9.71 16.56 20.98
CA VAL A 54 -10.73 16.41 19.94
C VAL A 54 -11.14 17.80 19.46
N ALA A 55 -11.05 18.05 18.16
CA ALA A 55 -11.57 19.28 17.55
C ALA A 55 -13.03 19.08 17.11
N ASP A 56 -13.82 20.13 17.18
CA ASP A 56 -15.24 20.11 16.79
C ASP A 56 -15.39 20.12 15.25
N THR A 57 -14.47 20.76 14.54
CA THR A 57 -14.47 20.86 13.08
C THR A 57 -13.12 20.49 12.47
N ALA A 58 -13.12 20.08 11.19
CA ALA A 58 -11.88 19.85 10.46
C ALA A 58 -11.03 21.11 10.37
N ALA A 59 -11.65 22.29 10.21
CA ALA A 59 -10.95 23.58 10.15
C ALA A 59 -10.24 23.87 11.49
N GLU A 60 -10.89 23.67 12.62
CA GLU A 60 -10.25 23.80 13.93
C GLU A 60 -9.06 22.82 14.09
N ALA A 61 -9.24 21.57 13.68
CA ALA A 61 -8.17 20.58 13.74
C ALA A 61 -6.96 20.99 12.91
N VAL A 62 -7.16 21.41 11.66
CA VAL A 62 -6.11 21.89 10.74
C VAL A 62 -5.40 23.13 11.30
N ALA A 63 -6.13 24.05 11.91
CA ALA A 63 -5.57 25.25 12.51
C ALA A 63 -4.70 24.96 13.75
N ALA A 64 -4.89 23.81 14.41
CA ALA A 64 -4.24 23.51 15.69
C ALA A 64 -2.73 23.28 15.58
N ASN A 65 -2.24 22.65 14.50
CA ASN A 65 -0.85 22.27 14.36
C ASN A 65 -0.35 22.49 12.92
N THR A 66 0.98 22.64 12.76
CA THR A 66 1.60 22.74 11.43
C THR A 66 1.56 21.41 10.69
N LEU A 67 1.86 20.28 11.36
CA LEU A 67 1.81 18.96 10.76
C LEU A 67 0.37 18.43 10.79
N VAL A 68 -0.22 18.27 9.60
CA VAL A 68 -1.58 17.75 9.38
C VAL A 68 -1.51 16.45 8.60
N VAL A 69 -1.94 15.37 9.21
CA VAL A 69 -2.03 14.04 8.61
C VAL A 69 -3.48 13.70 8.30
N VAL A 70 -3.73 13.22 7.10
CA VAL A 70 -5.06 12.80 6.63
C VAL A 70 -5.04 11.30 6.35
N CYS A 71 -5.98 10.56 6.94
CA CYS A 71 -6.14 9.12 6.73
C CYS A 71 -7.64 8.80 6.62
N LEU A 72 -8.18 8.96 5.42
CA LEU A 72 -9.60 8.86 5.10
C LEU A 72 -9.88 7.65 4.19
N LEU A 73 -11.12 7.55 3.71
CA LEU A 73 -11.54 6.44 2.87
C LEU A 73 -11.02 6.55 1.44
N ASP A 74 -11.15 7.75 0.85
CA ASP A 74 -10.87 8.04 -0.56
C ASP A 74 -10.56 9.53 -0.79
N ASP A 75 -10.10 9.88 -1.99
CA ASP A 75 -9.74 11.24 -2.36
C ASP A 75 -10.94 12.21 -2.32
N THR A 76 -12.16 11.76 -2.63
CA THR A 76 -13.38 12.58 -2.48
C THR A 76 -13.62 12.99 -1.03
N SER A 77 -13.37 12.07 -0.10
CA SER A 77 -13.43 12.36 1.34
C SER A 77 -12.35 13.36 1.77
N VAL A 78 -11.14 13.25 1.22
CA VAL A 78 -10.05 14.21 1.48
C VAL A 78 -10.44 15.60 0.99
N GLU A 79 -10.95 15.71 -0.23
CA GLU A 79 -11.42 16.98 -0.79
C GLU A 79 -12.52 17.61 0.07
N GLY A 80 -13.56 16.84 0.40
CA GLY A 80 -14.68 17.33 1.20
C GLY A 80 -14.28 17.80 2.61
N VAL A 81 -13.29 17.15 3.22
CA VAL A 81 -12.81 17.50 4.56
C VAL A 81 -11.93 18.75 4.53
N LEU A 82 -11.08 18.90 3.52
CA LEU A 82 -10.12 19.99 3.42
C LEU A 82 -10.66 21.24 2.71
N ALA A 83 -11.78 21.17 1.98
CA ALA A 83 -12.33 22.26 1.17
C ALA A 83 -12.56 23.57 1.92
N GLY A 84 -12.93 23.50 3.18
CA GLY A 84 -13.21 24.68 4.03
C GLY A 84 -12.11 25.00 5.04
N THR A 85 -10.90 24.46 4.88
CA THR A 85 -9.78 24.66 5.82
C THR A 85 -8.76 25.64 5.29
N ASP A 86 -8.09 26.38 6.18
CA ASP A 86 -6.95 27.20 5.85
C ASP A 86 -5.67 26.36 5.93
N LEU A 87 -5.04 26.18 4.78
CA LEU A 87 -3.83 25.37 4.63
C LEU A 87 -2.54 26.20 4.56
N ALA A 88 -2.62 27.51 4.67
CA ALA A 88 -1.43 28.37 4.64
C ALA A 88 -0.42 27.94 5.71
N ASP A 89 0.83 27.77 5.30
CA ASP A 89 1.95 27.31 6.15
C ASP A 89 1.76 25.93 6.81
N ARG A 90 0.87 25.10 6.29
CA ARG A 90 0.70 23.70 6.79
C ARG A 90 1.62 22.73 6.05
N ASP A 91 2.03 21.72 6.77
CA ASP A 91 2.70 20.52 6.30
C ASP A 91 1.65 19.40 6.20
N LEU A 92 1.09 19.24 5.00
CA LEU A 92 -0.01 18.30 4.74
C LEU A 92 0.53 16.95 4.28
N VAL A 93 0.23 15.89 5.03
CA VAL A 93 0.57 14.50 4.72
C VAL A 93 -0.72 13.73 4.46
N ASN A 94 -0.88 13.22 3.26
CA ASN A 94 -2.05 12.42 2.88
C ASN A 94 -1.70 10.93 2.86
N LEU A 95 -2.29 10.16 3.77
CA LEU A 95 -2.14 8.71 3.89
C LEU A 95 -3.38 7.95 3.35
N THR A 96 -4.21 8.64 2.61
CA THR A 96 -5.40 8.05 1.98
C THR A 96 -4.99 7.40 0.66
N THR A 97 -5.29 6.12 0.48
CA THR A 97 -5.03 5.42 -0.78
C THR A 97 -5.73 6.10 -1.94
N GLY A 98 -4.99 6.38 -3.00
CA GLY A 98 -5.47 7.06 -4.19
C GLY A 98 -4.64 6.73 -5.42
N THR A 99 -5.03 7.30 -6.57
CA THR A 99 -4.26 7.16 -7.80
C THR A 99 -3.08 8.14 -7.83
N PRO A 100 -2.00 7.81 -8.58
CA PRO A 100 -0.89 8.76 -8.79
C PRO A 100 -1.32 10.10 -9.37
N ALA A 101 -2.38 10.13 -10.17
CA ALA A 101 -2.93 11.35 -10.74
C ALA A 101 -3.61 12.21 -9.67
N GLN A 102 -4.40 11.60 -8.78
CA GLN A 102 -5.02 12.27 -7.64
C GLN A 102 -3.96 12.84 -6.69
N ALA A 103 -2.90 12.09 -6.37
CA ALA A 103 -1.81 12.57 -5.53
C ALA A 103 -1.13 13.81 -6.12
N ARG A 104 -0.83 13.81 -7.43
CA ARG A 104 -0.27 14.97 -8.13
C ARG A 104 -1.21 16.19 -8.13
N ALA A 105 -2.50 15.96 -8.43
CA ALA A 105 -3.50 17.02 -8.40
C ALA A 105 -3.66 17.61 -6.99
N ARG A 106 -3.62 16.75 -5.97
CA ARG A 106 -3.71 17.18 -4.57
C ARG A 106 -2.48 17.97 -4.13
N ALA A 107 -1.29 17.59 -4.58
CA ALA A 107 -0.06 18.35 -4.32
C ALA A 107 -0.12 19.78 -4.91
N GLU A 108 -0.59 19.92 -6.15
CA GLU A 108 -0.77 21.23 -6.78
C GLU A 108 -1.83 22.06 -6.07
N TRP A 109 -2.98 21.45 -5.75
CA TRP A 109 -4.06 22.08 -4.99
C TRP A 109 -3.59 22.59 -3.61
N ALA A 110 -2.75 21.81 -2.90
CA ALA A 110 -2.18 22.20 -1.61
C ALA A 110 -1.18 23.35 -1.77
N ARG A 111 -0.32 23.28 -2.79
CA ARG A 111 0.66 24.34 -3.13
C ARG A 111 -0.01 25.67 -3.40
N GLU A 112 -1.11 25.69 -4.16
CA GLU A 112 -1.89 26.91 -4.45
C GLU A 112 -2.47 27.56 -3.18
N ARG A 113 -2.60 26.78 -2.09
CA ARG A 113 -3.09 27.22 -0.78
C ARG A 113 -1.99 27.47 0.24
N GLY A 114 -0.73 27.48 -0.21
CA GLY A 114 0.43 27.76 0.64
C GLY A 114 0.87 26.61 1.53
N ALA A 115 0.40 25.39 1.27
CA ALA A 115 0.82 24.19 2.00
C ALA A 115 1.96 23.48 1.28
N ARG A 116 2.84 22.82 2.05
CA ARG A 116 3.71 21.74 1.56
C ARG A 116 2.95 20.43 1.60
N TYR A 117 3.25 19.52 0.69
CA TYR A 117 2.50 18.27 0.53
C TYR A 117 3.40 17.05 0.45
N LEU A 118 3.02 16.00 1.17
CA LEU A 118 3.48 14.63 1.00
C LEU A 118 2.29 13.70 0.74
N ASP A 119 2.43 12.85 -0.24
CA ASP A 119 1.59 11.67 -0.40
C ASP A 119 2.22 10.48 0.31
N GLY A 120 1.42 9.58 0.87
CA GLY A 120 1.91 8.39 1.55
C GLY A 120 1.05 7.16 1.31
N GLY A 121 1.71 6.05 0.93
CA GLY A 121 1.11 4.73 0.79
C GLY A 121 1.49 3.83 1.96
N ILE A 122 0.51 3.34 2.73
CA ILE A 122 0.76 2.54 3.94
C ILE A 122 0.86 1.05 3.59
N MET A 123 2.06 0.49 3.67
CA MET A 123 2.34 -0.95 3.53
C MET A 123 2.27 -1.64 4.91
N ALA A 124 1.12 -1.54 5.54
CA ALA A 124 0.82 -2.17 6.84
C ALA A 124 -0.70 -2.32 7.02
N VAL A 125 -1.10 -3.27 7.81
CA VAL A 125 -2.48 -3.37 8.34
C VAL A 125 -2.52 -2.86 9.79
N PRO A 126 -3.69 -2.43 10.32
CA PRO A 126 -3.76 -1.79 11.64
C PRO A 126 -3.04 -2.53 12.78
N PRO A 127 -3.05 -3.88 12.88
CA PRO A 127 -2.31 -4.58 13.92
C PRO A 127 -0.78 -4.49 13.82
N MET A 128 -0.22 -4.07 12.67
CA MET A 128 1.22 -3.90 12.48
C MET A 128 1.71 -2.51 12.93
N ILE A 129 0.80 -1.56 13.13
CA ILE A 129 1.12 -0.19 13.52
C ILE A 129 1.65 -0.17 14.96
N GLY A 130 2.83 0.40 15.15
CA GLY A 130 3.53 0.44 16.44
C GLY A 130 4.27 -0.87 16.80
N VAL A 131 4.37 -1.83 15.87
CA VAL A 131 5.05 -3.11 16.04
C VAL A 131 6.21 -3.21 15.04
N PRO A 132 7.43 -2.77 15.40
CA PRO A 132 8.58 -2.73 14.47
C PRO A 132 8.90 -4.09 13.84
N GLU A 133 8.74 -5.18 14.58
CA GLU A 133 9.02 -6.54 14.13
C GLU A 133 8.03 -7.04 13.06
N ALA A 134 6.88 -6.38 12.92
CA ALA A 134 5.91 -6.69 11.87
C ALA A 134 6.34 -6.24 10.47
N GLY A 135 7.41 -5.40 10.37
CA GLY A 135 8.01 -5.00 9.10
C GLY A 135 7.16 -4.03 8.27
N GLY A 136 6.16 -3.38 8.86
CA GLY A 136 5.34 -2.38 8.18
C GLY A 136 6.13 -1.09 7.88
N TYR A 137 5.73 -0.39 6.81
CA TYR A 137 6.33 0.90 6.44
C TYR A 137 5.35 1.75 5.62
N VAL A 138 5.70 3.01 5.41
CA VAL A 138 4.97 3.94 4.56
C VAL A 138 5.91 4.46 3.47
N PHE A 139 5.49 4.38 2.21
CA PHE A 139 6.11 5.16 1.14
C PHE A 139 5.70 6.61 1.26
N TYR A 140 6.65 7.53 1.09
CA TYR A 140 6.38 8.96 1.02
C TYR A 140 6.92 9.55 -0.27
N SER A 141 6.16 10.46 -0.91
CA SER A 141 6.62 11.24 -2.04
C SER A 141 6.03 12.65 -2.05
N GLY A 142 6.73 13.59 -2.66
CA GLY A 142 6.36 15.01 -2.67
C GLY A 142 7.47 15.88 -2.08
N SER A 143 7.14 16.85 -1.21
CA SER A 143 8.11 17.81 -0.66
C SER A 143 9.23 17.12 0.16
N PRO A 144 10.49 17.15 -0.29
CA PRO A 144 11.60 16.58 0.48
C PRO A 144 11.84 17.35 1.78
N GLU A 145 11.61 18.67 1.77
CA GLU A 145 11.74 19.52 2.95
C GLU A 145 10.75 19.11 4.05
N LEU A 146 9.49 18.84 3.70
CA LEU A 146 8.48 18.36 4.64
C LEU A 146 8.88 17.00 5.20
N PHE A 147 9.31 16.07 4.33
CA PHE A 147 9.74 14.74 4.75
C PHE A 147 10.90 14.82 5.75
N GLU A 148 11.99 15.52 5.41
CA GLU A 148 13.15 15.64 6.29
C GLU A 148 12.82 16.31 7.63
N ARG A 149 11.91 17.31 7.62
CA ARG A 149 11.45 17.99 8.84
C ARG A 149 10.70 17.06 9.79
N HIS A 150 9.90 16.15 9.26
CA HIS A 150 8.97 15.33 10.06
C HIS A 150 9.24 13.83 10.03
N LYS A 151 10.32 13.35 9.39
CA LYS A 151 10.60 11.92 9.23
C LYS A 151 10.63 11.14 10.54
N GLU A 152 11.14 11.73 11.61
CA GLU A 152 11.15 11.09 12.94
C GLU A 152 9.74 10.92 13.49
N THR A 153 8.88 11.93 13.35
CA THR A 153 7.47 11.87 13.77
C THR A 153 6.66 10.93 12.90
N LEU A 154 6.86 10.97 11.58
CA LEU A 154 6.21 10.07 10.62
C LEU A 154 6.67 8.62 10.77
N GLY A 155 7.90 8.41 11.27
CA GLY A 155 8.46 7.09 11.55
C GLY A 155 8.00 6.45 12.85
N VAL A 156 7.29 7.17 13.72
CA VAL A 156 6.82 6.65 15.01
C VAL A 156 5.83 5.49 14.84
N PRO A 157 4.81 5.54 13.95
CA PRO A 157 3.88 4.43 13.77
C PRO A 157 4.49 3.21 13.09
N VAL A 158 5.30 3.41 12.05
CA VAL A 158 5.96 2.36 11.25
C VAL A 158 7.16 2.96 10.50
N GLY A 159 7.98 2.11 9.87
CA GLY A 159 9.10 2.55 9.04
C GLY A 159 8.70 3.53 7.93
N THR A 160 9.64 4.32 7.45
CA THR A 160 9.41 5.29 6.36
C THR A 160 10.36 5.05 5.20
N THR A 161 9.84 5.21 3.96
CA THR A 161 10.64 5.12 2.73
C THR A 161 10.27 6.29 1.82
N TYR A 162 11.18 7.25 1.63
CA TYR A 162 10.98 8.34 0.69
C TYR A 162 11.35 7.89 -0.72
N VAL A 163 10.40 8.05 -1.67
CA VAL A 163 10.54 7.55 -3.05
C VAL A 163 10.63 8.64 -4.11
N GLY A 164 10.75 9.90 -3.71
CA GLY A 164 11.06 11.02 -4.62
C GLY A 164 10.08 12.19 -4.58
N GLU A 165 10.41 13.23 -5.34
CA GLU A 165 9.70 14.52 -5.31
C GLU A 165 8.36 14.51 -6.06
N ASN A 166 8.17 13.61 -7.01
CA ASN A 166 6.89 13.47 -7.69
C ASN A 166 5.85 12.90 -6.74
N ALA A 167 4.86 13.69 -6.34
CA ALA A 167 3.85 13.33 -5.36
C ALA A 167 3.07 12.04 -5.70
N GLY A 168 3.02 11.65 -6.97
CA GLY A 168 2.36 10.40 -7.40
C GLY A 168 3.18 9.13 -7.19
N PHE A 169 4.44 9.21 -6.75
CA PHE A 169 5.29 8.02 -6.65
C PHE A 169 4.93 7.13 -5.47
N ALA A 170 4.55 7.68 -4.31
CA ALA A 170 4.09 6.89 -3.18
C ALA A 170 2.82 6.09 -3.56
N ALA A 171 1.82 6.76 -4.15
CA ALA A 171 0.61 6.11 -4.63
C ALA A 171 0.90 5.03 -5.70
N LEU A 172 1.86 5.27 -6.60
CA LEU A 172 2.23 4.27 -7.62
C LEU A 172 2.88 3.03 -6.99
N HIS A 173 3.77 3.20 -6.02
CA HIS A 173 4.37 2.09 -5.29
C HIS A 173 3.32 1.30 -4.49
N ASP A 174 2.43 2.01 -3.79
CA ASP A 174 1.32 1.42 -3.04
C ASP A 174 0.46 0.53 -3.94
N VAL A 175 -0.07 1.08 -5.03
CA VAL A 175 -0.94 0.34 -5.97
C VAL A 175 -0.20 -0.82 -6.64
N ALA A 176 1.09 -0.66 -6.98
CA ALA A 176 1.87 -1.74 -7.57
C ALA A 176 2.01 -2.94 -6.60
N LEU A 177 2.33 -2.68 -5.33
CA LEU A 177 2.45 -3.75 -4.33
C LEU A 177 1.08 -4.37 -4.01
N LEU A 178 0.03 -3.55 -3.90
CA LEU A 178 -1.35 -4.05 -3.71
C LEU A 178 -1.80 -4.91 -4.89
N SER A 179 -1.44 -4.57 -6.13
CA SER A 179 -1.76 -5.39 -7.30
C SER A 179 -1.13 -6.78 -7.20
N ALA A 180 0.14 -6.87 -6.78
CA ALA A 180 0.80 -8.15 -6.54
C ALA A 180 0.13 -8.94 -5.41
N MET A 181 -0.26 -8.28 -4.32
CA MET A 181 -0.98 -8.88 -3.20
C MET A 181 -2.34 -9.45 -3.63
N TYR A 182 -3.12 -8.72 -4.41
CA TYR A 182 -4.41 -9.22 -4.92
C TYR A 182 -4.23 -10.38 -5.91
N GLY A 183 -3.15 -10.37 -6.71
CA GLY A 183 -2.79 -11.52 -7.54
C GLY A 183 -2.50 -12.77 -6.70
N MET A 184 -1.78 -12.62 -5.60
CA MET A 184 -1.54 -13.70 -4.63
C MET A 184 -2.85 -14.21 -4.02
N PHE A 185 -3.75 -13.32 -3.59
CA PHE A 185 -5.05 -13.72 -3.03
C PHE A 185 -5.92 -14.45 -4.05
N ALA A 186 -5.92 -14.02 -5.31
CA ALA A 186 -6.64 -14.69 -6.39
C ALA A 186 -6.11 -16.12 -6.61
N GLY A 187 -4.78 -16.29 -6.63
CA GLY A 187 -4.14 -17.61 -6.72
C GLY A 187 -4.48 -18.50 -5.54
N ALA A 188 -4.42 -17.98 -4.31
CA ALA A 188 -4.76 -18.73 -3.10
C ALA A 188 -6.25 -19.13 -3.08
N ALA A 189 -7.16 -18.22 -3.46
CA ALA A 189 -8.58 -18.51 -3.56
C ALA A 189 -8.86 -19.66 -4.55
N HIS A 190 -8.21 -19.64 -5.73
CA HIS A 190 -8.33 -20.69 -6.71
C HIS A 190 -7.78 -22.04 -6.18
N ALA A 191 -6.64 -22.04 -5.50
CA ALA A 191 -6.05 -23.23 -4.91
C ALA A 191 -7.00 -23.88 -3.89
N PHE A 192 -7.60 -23.11 -2.99
CA PHE A 192 -8.59 -23.63 -2.04
C PHE A 192 -9.89 -24.09 -2.72
N ALA A 193 -10.31 -23.43 -3.79
CA ALA A 193 -11.47 -23.85 -4.55
C ALA A 193 -11.28 -25.26 -5.17
N LEU A 194 -10.07 -25.57 -5.69
CA LEU A 194 -9.75 -26.84 -6.31
C LEU A 194 -9.91 -28.05 -5.35
N ILE A 195 -9.65 -27.85 -4.05
CA ILE A 195 -9.75 -28.94 -3.06
C ILE A 195 -11.09 -28.99 -2.34
N ARG A 196 -11.97 -28.02 -2.57
CA ARG A 196 -13.17 -27.80 -1.74
C ARG A 196 -14.12 -28.99 -1.66
N ASN A 197 -14.20 -29.77 -2.73
CA ASN A 197 -15.11 -30.93 -2.85
C ASN A 197 -14.42 -32.27 -2.59
N GLU A 198 -13.13 -32.24 -2.20
CA GLU A 198 -12.33 -33.42 -1.89
C GLU A 198 -12.16 -33.60 -0.38
N ASP A 199 -11.77 -34.80 0.04
CA ASP A 199 -11.42 -35.09 1.45
C ASP A 199 -10.00 -34.60 1.76
N ILE A 200 -9.79 -33.27 1.60
CA ILE A 200 -8.53 -32.61 1.88
C ILE A 200 -8.79 -31.48 2.90
N ASP A 201 -8.13 -31.55 4.04
CA ASP A 201 -8.23 -30.55 5.09
C ASP A 201 -7.58 -29.23 4.63
N PRO A 202 -8.34 -28.12 4.51
CA PRO A 202 -7.78 -26.82 4.13
C PRO A 202 -6.78 -26.27 5.16
N GLU A 203 -6.91 -26.61 6.46
CA GLU A 203 -5.95 -26.19 7.47
C GLU A 203 -4.60 -26.92 7.31
N ALA A 204 -4.60 -28.15 6.81
CA ALA A 204 -3.37 -28.87 6.47
C ALA A 204 -2.72 -28.37 5.17
N LEU A 205 -3.50 -27.88 4.19
CA LEU A 205 -2.96 -27.28 2.96
C LEU A 205 -2.37 -25.90 3.19
N ALA A 206 -2.93 -25.10 4.09
CA ALA A 206 -2.56 -23.70 4.26
C ALA A 206 -1.06 -23.46 4.49
N PRO A 207 -0.36 -24.15 5.41
CA PRO A 207 1.09 -23.96 5.59
C PRO A 207 1.89 -24.36 4.35
N LEU A 208 1.52 -25.42 3.63
CA LEU A 208 2.20 -25.86 2.40
C LEU A 208 2.08 -24.79 1.31
N LEU A 209 0.90 -24.20 1.15
CA LEU A 209 0.66 -23.13 0.19
C LEU A 209 1.47 -21.87 0.56
N ALA A 210 1.47 -21.47 1.83
CA ALA A 210 2.22 -20.32 2.30
C ALA A 210 3.73 -20.49 2.08
N ASP A 211 4.29 -21.63 2.46
CA ASP A 211 5.71 -21.94 2.28
C ASP A 211 6.10 -21.97 0.80
N TRP A 212 5.24 -22.50 -0.06
CA TRP A 212 5.46 -22.52 -1.50
C TRP A 212 5.49 -21.10 -2.09
N LEU A 213 4.56 -20.22 -1.71
CA LEU A 213 4.54 -18.83 -2.16
C LEU A 213 5.80 -18.07 -1.69
N VAL A 214 6.23 -18.29 -0.45
CA VAL A 214 7.49 -17.72 0.07
C VAL A 214 8.70 -18.23 -0.73
N ALA A 215 8.76 -19.52 -1.05
CA ALA A 215 9.83 -20.10 -1.85
C ALA A 215 9.89 -19.53 -3.27
N MET A 216 8.76 -19.08 -3.84
CA MET A 216 8.68 -18.47 -5.17
C MET A 216 8.92 -16.96 -5.16
N ALA A 217 8.85 -16.28 -4.03
CA ALA A 217 9.04 -14.83 -3.92
C ALA A 217 10.37 -14.31 -4.52
N PRO A 218 11.52 -15.01 -4.46
CA PRO A 218 12.75 -14.58 -5.10
C PRO A 218 12.67 -14.38 -6.62
N ALA A 219 11.67 -14.96 -7.32
CA ALA A 219 11.45 -14.74 -8.74
C ALA A 219 11.21 -13.25 -9.08
N VAL A 220 10.66 -12.47 -8.14
CA VAL A 220 10.48 -11.01 -8.30
C VAL A 220 11.80 -10.28 -8.57
N HIS A 221 12.90 -10.68 -7.91
CA HIS A 221 14.23 -10.09 -8.14
C HIS A 221 14.78 -10.44 -9.52
N GLN A 222 14.51 -11.65 -10.00
CA GLN A 222 14.92 -12.08 -11.35
C GLN A 222 14.16 -11.30 -12.42
N THR A 223 12.83 -11.16 -12.27
CA THR A 223 12.00 -10.31 -13.15
C THR A 223 12.53 -8.88 -13.21
N ALA A 224 12.80 -8.25 -12.06
CA ALA A 224 13.36 -6.89 -12.01
C ALA A 224 14.72 -6.79 -12.73
N SER A 225 15.60 -7.80 -12.59
CA SER A 225 16.89 -7.84 -13.27
C SER A 225 16.75 -7.95 -14.79
N ARG A 226 15.82 -8.80 -15.27
CA ARG A 226 15.55 -8.98 -16.70
C ARG A 226 14.92 -7.72 -17.32
N LEU A 227 13.95 -7.10 -16.65
CA LEU A 227 13.38 -5.81 -17.09
C LEU A 227 14.47 -4.74 -17.24
N ARG A 228 15.41 -4.67 -16.30
CA ARG A 228 16.52 -3.69 -16.37
C ARG A 228 17.47 -3.96 -17.52
N SER A 229 17.76 -5.24 -17.80
CA SER A 229 18.70 -5.62 -18.87
C SER A 229 18.08 -5.66 -20.26
N GLY A 230 16.76 -5.81 -20.37
CA GLY A 230 16.04 -6.10 -21.61
C GLY A 230 16.29 -7.53 -22.15
N ASP A 231 16.97 -8.40 -21.38
CA ASP A 231 17.26 -9.78 -21.76
C ASP A 231 16.40 -10.74 -20.91
N TYR A 232 15.32 -11.22 -21.49
CA TYR A 232 14.36 -12.12 -20.84
C TYR A 232 14.73 -13.60 -20.95
N THR A 233 15.82 -13.91 -21.64
CA THR A 233 16.33 -15.30 -21.78
C THR A 233 17.42 -15.64 -20.76
N LYS A 234 17.98 -14.64 -20.08
CA LYS A 234 19.09 -14.83 -19.15
C LYS A 234 18.69 -15.60 -17.90
N GLY A 235 19.35 -16.72 -17.67
CA GLY A 235 19.16 -17.54 -16.45
C GLY A 235 17.77 -18.14 -16.31
N VAL A 236 17.11 -18.43 -17.42
CA VAL A 236 15.78 -19.05 -17.45
C VAL A 236 15.90 -20.52 -17.04
N VAL A 237 15.13 -20.91 -16.02
CA VAL A 237 15.05 -22.31 -15.54
C VAL A 237 13.85 -23.01 -16.17
N SER A 238 12.73 -22.31 -16.32
CA SER A 238 11.50 -22.79 -16.94
C SER A 238 11.03 -21.77 -17.96
N ASN A 239 11.26 -22.05 -19.24
CA ASN A 239 10.92 -21.11 -20.30
C ASN A 239 9.41 -21.03 -20.57
N LEU A 240 9.01 -19.96 -21.26
CA LEU A 240 7.61 -19.67 -21.57
C LEU A 240 6.94 -20.83 -22.33
N ALA A 241 7.62 -21.44 -23.30
CA ALA A 241 7.08 -22.55 -24.07
C ALA A 241 6.70 -23.74 -23.18
N MET A 242 7.59 -24.10 -22.23
CA MET A 242 7.34 -25.19 -21.28
C MET A 242 6.19 -24.85 -20.32
N GLN A 243 6.11 -23.62 -19.83
CA GLN A 243 5.06 -23.20 -18.92
C GLN A 243 3.69 -23.16 -19.62
N VAL A 244 3.62 -22.65 -20.85
CA VAL A 244 2.38 -22.67 -21.66
C VAL A 244 1.93 -24.08 -21.94
N ALA A 245 2.83 -25.02 -22.25
CA ALA A 245 2.49 -26.43 -22.45
C ALA A 245 1.84 -27.08 -21.21
N GLY A 246 2.13 -26.57 -20.01
CA GLY A 246 1.53 -27.02 -18.76
C GLY A 246 0.12 -26.46 -18.49
N THR A 247 -0.29 -25.33 -19.11
CA THR A 247 -1.54 -24.66 -18.78
C THR A 247 -2.80 -25.50 -18.98
N PRO A 248 -2.92 -26.42 -19.96
CA PRO A 248 -4.10 -27.29 -20.12
C PRO A 248 -4.40 -28.14 -18.87
N THR A 249 -3.36 -28.57 -18.15
CA THR A 249 -3.55 -29.34 -16.91
C THR A 249 -4.33 -28.56 -15.85
N PHE A 250 -4.00 -27.27 -15.68
CA PHE A 250 -4.72 -26.43 -14.71
C PHE A 250 -6.19 -26.22 -15.12
N LEU A 251 -6.44 -25.98 -16.42
CA LEU A 251 -7.80 -25.76 -16.93
C LEU A 251 -8.65 -27.06 -16.82
N SER A 252 -8.08 -28.21 -17.22
CA SER A 252 -8.76 -29.48 -17.10
C SER A 252 -9.03 -29.89 -15.65
N THR A 253 -8.10 -29.60 -14.74
CA THR A 253 -8.31 -29.85 -13.31
C THR A 253 -9.43 -28.98 -12.76
N ALA A 254 -9.45 -27.68 -13.12
CA ALA A 254 -10.52 -26.79 -12.70
C ALA A 254 -11.90 -27.30 -13.19
N GLU A 255 -12.00 -27.72 -14.46
CA GLU A 255 -13.22 -28.31 -15.02
C GLU A 255 -13.65 -29.58 -14.27
N GLN A 256 -12.71 -30.51 -14.01
CA GLN A 256 -12.98 -31.76 -13.29
C GLN A 256 -13.46 -31.51 -11.85
N GLN A 257 -12.95 -30.49 -11.22
CA GLN A 257 -13.33 -30.08 -9.85
C GLN A 257 -14.56 -29.16 -9.81
N GLY A 258 -15.14 -28.80 -10.98
CA GLY A 258 -16.26 -27.86 -11.05
C GLY A 258 -15.91 -26.43 -10.64
N VAL A 259 -14.65 -26.04 -10.82
CA VAL A 259 -14.10 -24.71 -10.45
C VAL A 259 -13.93 -23.82 -11.68
N SER A 260 -14.37 -22.56 -11.59
CA SER A 260 -14.16 -21.59 -12.66
C SER A 260 -12.67 -21.25 -12.83
N PRO A 261 -12.12 -21.27 -14.05
CA PRO A 261 -10.74 -20.88 -14.30
C PRO A 261 -10.55 -19.35 -14.42
N GLU A 262 -11.56 -18.53 -14.14
CA GLU A 262 -11.57 -17.07 -14.37
C GLU A 262 -10.42 -16.33 -13.69
N LEU A 263 -9.93 -16.83 -12.55
CA LEU A 263 -8.82 -16.19 -11.83
C LEU A 263 -7.45 -16.41 -12.50
N LEU A 264 -7.28 -17.46 -13.33
CA LEU A 264 -6.00 -17.80 -13.95
C LEU A 264 -6.01 -17.70 -15.47
N SER A 265 -7.15 -17.96 -16.14
CA SER A 265 -7.23 -18.02 -17.59
C SER A 265 -6.80 -16.74 -18.31
N PRO A 266 -7.05 -15.50 -17.81
CA PRO A 266 -6.56 -14.29 -18.46
C PRO A 266 -5.02 -14.22 -18.49
N TYR A 267 -4.35 -14.66 -17.43
CA TYR A 267 -2.90 -14.72 -17.40
C TYR A 267 -2.33 -15.78 -18.34
N PHE A 268 -2.93 -16.97 -18.37
CA PHE A 268 -2.55 -18.01 -19.32
C PHE A 268 -2.74 -17.58 -20.77
N GLU A 269 -3.74 -16.74 -21.05
CA GLU A 269 -3.93 -16.17 -22.39
C GLU A 269 -2.82 -15.19 -22.76
N LEU A 270 -2.38 -14.33 -21.84
CA LEU A 270 -1.22 -13.47 -22.07
C LEU A 270 0.06 -14.30 -22.36
N MET A 271 0.28 -15.38 -21.62
CA MET A 271 1.41 -16.28 -21.86
C MET A 271 1.34 -16.90 -23.27
N ARG A 272 0.16 -17.37 -23.71
CA ARG A 272 -0.04 -17.91 -25.08
C ARG A 272 0.20 -16.86 -26.16
N ARG A 273 -0.26 -15.64 -25.96
CA ARG A 273 0.00 -14.52 -26.88
C ARG A 273 1.48 -14.24 -27.01
N ARG A 274 2.21 -14.14 -25.90
CA ARG A 274 3.66 -13.92 -25.90
C ARG A 274 4.39 -15.06 -26.60
N LEU A 275 3.99 -16.30 -26.36
CA LEU A 275 4.54 -17.49 -27.08
C LEU A 275 4.30 -17.41 -28.58
N ALA A 276 3.12 -16.98 -29.02
CA ALA A 276 2.78 -16.83 -30.44
C ALA A 276 3.62 -15.76 -31.16
N GLU A 277 4.19 -14.81 -30.43
CA GLU A 277 5.16 -13.83 -30.94
C GLU A 277 6.58 -14.43 -31.17
N GLY A 278 6.78 -15.71 -30.87
CA GLY A 278 8.06 -16.40 -31.06
C GLY A 278 8.99 -16.35 -29.84
N SER A 279 8.52 -15.91 -28.69
CA SER A 279 9.30 -15.67 -27.46
C SER A 279 9.39 -16.91 -26.54
N GLY A 280 9.37 -18.13 -27.09
CA GLY A 280 9.29 -19.37 -26.33
C GLY A 280 10.45 -19.63 -25.36
N GLU A 281 11.64 -19.11 -25.64
CA GLU A 281 12.85 -19.27 -24.82
C GLU A 281 12.95 -18.27 -23.66
N GLU A 282 12.10 -17.25 -23.65
CA GLU A 282 12.03 -16.28 -22.55
C GLU A 282 11.44 -16.92 -21.29
N ASP A 283 11.57 -16.23 -20.15
CA ASP A 283 10.73 -16.50 -18.98
C ASP A 283 9.41 -15.71 -19.02
N LEU A 284 8.66 -15.71 -17.95
CA LEU A 284 7.39 -14.99 -17.86
C LEU A 284 7.54 -13.46 -17.85
N THR A 285 8.75 -12.90 -17.74
CA THR A 285 8.98 -11.44 -17.72
C THR A 285 8.44 -10.78 -18.98
N GLY A 286 8.57 -11.43 -20.16
CA GLY A 286 8.10 -10.89 -21.43
C GLY A 286 6.57 -10.68 -21.52
N VAL A 287 5.79 -11.31 -20.65
CA VAL A 287 4.34 -11.07 -20.57
C VAL A 287 4.03 -9.62 -20.18
N ILE A 288 4.93 -8.97 -19.44
CA ILE A 288 4.77 -7.58 -18.99
C ILE A 288 4.68 -6.63 -20.18
N ASP A 289 5.41 -6.89 -21.28
CA ASP A 289 5.38 -6.06 -22.48
C ASP A 289 3.99 -6.01 -23.14
N LEU A 290 3.17 -7.05 -22.94
CA LEU A 290 1.80 -7.09 -23.44
C LEU A 290 0.81 -6.26 -22.60
N LEU A 291 1.20 -5.79 -21.43
CA LEU A 291 0.37 -5.00 -20.52
C LEU A 291 0.58 -3.49 -20.68
N VAL A 292 1.63 -3.09 -21.39
CA VAL A 292 1.98 -1.68 -21.62
C VAL A 292 1.56 -1.28 -23.04
N HIS A 293 0.84 -0.16 -23.20
CA HIS A 293 0.32 0.35 -24.47
C HIS A 293 1.03 1.64 -24.88
#